data_3d84bf2b02f60e42887800febe71e87e
#
_entry.id   3d84bf2b02f60e42887800febe71e87e
#
_cell.length_a   1.000
_cell.length_b   1.000
_cell.length_c   1.000
_cell.angle_alpha   90.00
_cell.angle_beta   90.00
_cell.angle_gamma   90.00
#
_symmetry.space_group_name_H-M   'P 1'
#
loop_
_entity.id
_entity.type
_entity.pdbx_description
1 polymer ?
#
loop_
_entity_poly.entity_id
_entity_poly.type
_entity_poly.pdbx_seq_one_letter_code
_entity_poly.pdbx_strand_id
1 'polypeptide(L)'
;MLLEELSAYKELGIGLIVLLLLLVLIIRGLVRRRRNRILRDLDPRKIGIQDIDRMEDGSEFELYLQRFLSALGYKDIYKTTSSRDFGADLVFTDREGVRVVIQAKRYAVQNPVGLGAVQEIYTSMRYYAADKSVVITSGRYTESCKTLAAVNGVKLLDRNDLVDMIDLFKAKHREEVMDLIESKTDVIASKWSKSK
;
A
#
# COMPACT_ATOMS: atom_id res chain seq x y z
N MET A 1 -41.67 -45.60 -7.20
CA MET A 1 -40.79 -45.35 -8.35
C MET A 1 -40.55 -43.84 -8.54
N LEU A 2 -41.50 -43.04 -9.06
CA LEU A 2 -41.28 -41.56 -9.27
C LEU A 2 -40.95 -40.77 -7.97
N LEU A 3 -41.58 -41.09 -6.82
CA LEU A 3 -41.34 -40.44 -5.55
C LEU A 3 -39.98 -40.83 -4.92
N GLU A 4 -39.50 -42.04 -5.17
CA GLU A 4 -38.20 -42.51 -4.72
C GLU A 4 -37.06 -41.86 -5.53
N GLU A 5 -37.24 -41.71 -6.84
CA GLU A 5 -36.28 -40.96 -7.68
C GLU A 5 -36.19 -39.50 -7.26
N LEU A 6 -37.34 -38.84 -6.99
CA LEU A 6 -37.36 -37.46 -6.53
C LEU A 6 -36.68 -37.27 -5.15
N SER A 7 -36.80 -38.27 -4.27
CA SER A 7 -36.08 -38.30 -3.00
C SER A 7 -34.58 -38.44 -3.19
N ALA A 8 -34.12 -39.32 -4.08
CA ALA A 8 -32.71 -39.49 -4.37
C ALA A 8 -32.05 -38.22 -4.94
N TYR A 9 -32.76 -37.49 -5.82
CA TYR A 9 -32.25 -36.23 -6.36
C TYR A 9 -32.12 -35.13 -5.28
N LYS A 10 -33.06 -35.10 -4.31
CA LYS A 10 -32.98 -34.16 -3.16
C LYS A 10 -31.77 -34.47 -2.26
N GLU A 11 -31.57 -35.73 -1.92
CA GLU A 11 -30.42 -36.19 -1.13
C GLU A 11 -29.09 -35.87 -1.82
N LEU A 12 -29.01 -36.11 -3.14
CA LEU A 12 -27.85 -35.77 -3.96
C LEU A 12 -27.59 -34.25 -3.98
N GLY A 13 -28.66 -33.46 -4.12
CA GLY A 13 -28.57 -31.98 -4.09
C GLY A 13 -28.08 -31.44 -2.75
N ILE A 14 -28.60 -31.99 -1.65
CA ILE A 14 -28.15 -31.62 -0.28
C ILE A 14 -26.68 -31.99 -0.10
N GLY A 15 -26.28 -33.21 -0.52
CA GLY A 15 -24.88 -33.65 -0.45
C GLY A 15 -23.95 -32.74 -1.22
N LEU A 16 -24.34 -32.30 -2.43
CA LEU A 16 -23.55 -31.36 -3.23
C LEU A 16 -23.41 -29.98 -2.56
N ILE A 17 -24.50 -29.46 -1.97
CA ILE A 17 -24.47 -28.20 -1.24
C ILE A 17 -23.50 -28.27 -0.03
N VAL A 18 -23.60 -29.36 0.75
CA VAL A 18 -22.71 -29.59 1.88
C VAL A 18 -21.26 -29.66 1.44
N LEU A 19 -20.97 -30.38 0.34
CA LEU A 19 -19.61 -30.47 -0.21
C LEU A 19 -19.07 -29.11 -0.65
N LEU A 20 -19.90 -28.29 -1.31
CA LEU A 20 -19.51 -26.92 -1.72
C LEU A 20 -19.25 -26.04 -0.50
N LEU A 21 -20.06 -26.12 0.54
CA LEU A 21 -19.83 -25.36 1.78
C LEU A 21 -18.53 -25.78 2.45
N LEU A 22 -18.25 -27.08 2.53
CA LEU A 22 -16.98 -27.59 3.07
C LEU A 22 -15.77 -27.09 2.24
N LEU A 23 -15.89 -27.12 0.92
CA LEU A 23 -14.84 -26.62 0.03
C LEU A 23 -14.59 -25.12 0.26
N VAL A 24 -15.63 -24.31 0.40
CA VAL A 24 -15.52 -22.88 0.71
C VAL A 24 -14.84 -22.66 2.07
N LEU A 25 -15.19 -23.45 3.08
CA LEU A 25 -14.55 -23.36 4.40
C LEU A 25 -13.07 -23.72 4.35
N ILE A 26 -12.72 -24.77 3.60
CA ILE A 26 -11.29 -25.17 3.41
C ILE A 26 -10.52 -24.05 2.71
N ILE A 27 -11.05 -23.51 1.61
CA ILE A 27 -10.42 -22.41 0.87
C ILE A 27 -10.23 -21.20 1.78
N ARG A 28 -11.28 -20.80 2.51
CA ARG A 28 -11.18 -19.69 3.49
C ARG A 28 -10.14 -19.97 4.56
N GLY A 29 -10.04 -21.20 5.05
CA GLY A 29 -9.03 -21.63 6.02
C GLY A 29 -7.61 -21.52 5.46
N LEU A 30 -7.37 -21.96 4.23
CA LEU A 30 -6.08 -21.88 3.54
C LEU A 30 -5.68 -20.43 3.29
N VAL A 31 -6.60 -19.60 2.78
CA VAL A 31 -6.37 -18.15 2.56
C VAL A 31 -6.05 -17.45 3.88
N ARG A 32 -6.79 -17.76 4.96
CA ARG A 32 -6.51 -17.19 6.29
C ARG A 32 -5.15 -17.62 6.83
N ARG A 33 -4.75 -18.90 6.64
CA ARG A 33 -3.43 -19.41 7.04
C ARG A 33 -2.32 -18.73 6.24
N ARG A 34 -2.47 -18.59 4.91
CA ARG A 34 -1.51 -17.88 4.05
C ARG A 34 -1.37 -16.42 4.50
N ARG A 35 -2.49 -15.71 4.69
CA ARG A 35 -2.50 -14.33 5.18
C ARG A 35 -1.81 -14.18 6.54
N ASN A 36 -2.08 -15.09 7.48
CA ASN A 36 -1.46 -15.05 8.81
C ASN A 36 0.06 -15.35 8.75
N ARG A 37 0.50 -16.16 7.79
CA ARG A 37 1.94 -16.41 7.56
C ARG A 37 2.60 -15.14 7.05
N ILE A 38 2.10 -14.55 5.95
CA ILE A 38 2.57 -13.26 5.40
C ILE A 38 2.60 -12.19 6.49
N LEU A 39 1.54 -12.11 7.29
CA LEU A 39 1.48 -11.17 8.42
C LEU A 39 2.59 -11.39 9.47
N ARG A 40 3.05 -12.59 9.73
CA ARG A 40 4.16 -12.87 10.66
C ARG A 40 5.52 -12.55 10.05
N ASP A 41 5.65 -12.76 8.74
CA ASP A 41 6.91 -12.62 8.01
C ASP A 41 7.24 -11.15 7.68
N LEU A 42 6.24 -10.25 7.68
CA LEU A 42 6.41 -8.81 7.42
C LEU A 42 6.72 -7.99 8.70
N ASP A 43 7.65 -8.46 9.54
CA ASP A 43 8.17 -7.66 10.67
C ASP A 43 9.14 -6.59 10.14
N PRO A 44 8.86 -5.28 10.29
CA PRO A 44 9.73 -4.21 9.77
C PRO A 44 11.16 -4.25 10.30
N ARG A 45 11.38 -4.89 11.47
CA ARG A 45 12.72 -5.05 12.04
C ARG A 45 13.59 -6.06 11.30
N LYS A 46 12.95 -6.99 10.56
CA LYS A 46 13.61 -8.09 9.85
C LYS A 46 13.69 -7.85 8.35
N ILE A 47 12.69 -7.17 7.80
CA ILE A 47 12.59 -6.91 6.36
C ILE A 47 13.67 -5.93 5.92
N GLY A 48 14.35 -6.27 4.82
CA GLY A 48 15.26 -5.40 4.10
C GLY A 48 14.77 -5.14 2.68
N ILE A 49 15.51 -4.33 1.94
CA ILE A 49 15.15 -3.98 0.56
C ILE A 49 15.08 -5.20 -0.35
N GLN A 50 15.94 -6.20 -0.13
CA GLN A 50 15.94 -7.44 -0.92
C GLN A 50 14.70 -8.30 -0.66
N ASP A 51 14.13 -8.24 0.54
CA ASP A 51 12.89 -8.94 0.87
C ASP A 51 11.71 -8.25 0.19
N ILE A 52 11.72 -6.92 0.11
CA ILE A 52 10.74 -6.13 -0.65
C ILE A 52 10.79 -6.48 -2.14
N ASP A 53 11.99 -6.65 -2.71
CA ASP A 53 12.18 -7.05 -4.10
C ASP A 53 11.57 -8.44 -4.41
N ARG A 54 11.51 -9.33 -3.40
CA ARG A 54 10.96 -10.70 -3.52
C ARG A 54 9.45 -10.79 -3.23
N MET A 55 8.80 -9.72 -2.81
CA MET A 55 7.35 -9.72 -2.58
C MET A 55 6.61 -10.10 -3.87
N GLU A 56 5.56 -10.90 -3.75
CA GLU A 56 4.83 -11.40 -4.92
C GLU A 56 4.09 -10.28 -5.65
N ASP A 57 3.49 -9.36 -4.90
CA ASP A 57 2.66 -8.29 -5.47
C ASP A 57 2.75 -6.97 -4.68
N GLY A 58 2.04 -5.94 -5.18
CA GLY A 58 1.98 -4.63 -4.53
C GLY A 58 1.30 -4.66 -3.18
N SER A 59 0.36 -5.59 -2.95
CA SER A 59 -0.42 -5.63 -1.71
C SER A 59 0.42 -6.06 -0.49
N GLU A 60 1.45 -6.87 -0.70
CA GLU A 60 2.43 -7.21 0.34
C GLU A 60 3.27 -5.99 0.72
N PHE A 61 3.66 -5.18 -0.26
CA PHE A 61 4.40 -3.94 -0.02
C PHE A 61 3.56 -2.90 0.72
N GLU A 62 2.29 -2.73 0.34
CA GLU A 62 1.34 -1.86 1.07
C GLU A 62 1.17 -2.31 2.52
N LEU A 63 1.06 -3.63 2.75
CA LEU A 63 0.94 -4.19 4.09
C LEU A 63 2.22 -4.01 4.91
N TYR A 64 3.39 -4.16 4.28
CA TYR A 64 4.67 -3.85 4.90
C TYR A 64 4.73 -2.39 5.33
N LEU A 65 4.38 -1.44 4.44
CA LEU A 65 4.38 -0.01 4.76
C LEU A 65 3.40 0.32 5.88
N GLN A 66 2.21 -0.28 5.90
CA GLN A 66 1.26 -0.12 7.01
C GLN A 66 1.89 -0.51 8.35
N ARG A 67 2.61 -1.65 8.39
CA ARG A 67 3.28 -2.11 9.61
C ARG A 67 4.47 -1.26 9.98
N PHE A 68 5.20 -0.79 8.99
CA PHE A 68 6.34 0.09 9.17
C PHE A 68 5.90 1.41 9.83
N LEU A 69 4.84 2.05 9.31
CA LEU A 69 4.25 3.25 9.91
C LEU A 69 3.75 2.99 11.34
N SER A 70 3.09 1.84 11.58
CA SER A 70 2.64 1.46 12.91
C SER A 70 3.82 1.25 13.88
N ALA A 71 4.91 0.64 13.41
CA ALA A 71 6.12 0.42 14.20
C ALA A 71 6.90 1.73 14.48
N LEU A 72 6.77 2.75 13.63
CA LEU A 72 7.25 4.11 13.89
C LEU A 72 6.44 4.80 14.99
N GLY A 73 5.17 4.46 15.15
CA GLY A 73 4.31 5.02 16.18
C GLY A 73 3.23 5.99 15.65
N TYR A 74 3.05 6.06 14.32
CA TYR A 74 1.96 6.84 13.73
C TYR A 74 0.58 6.31 14.16
N LYS A 75 -0.39 7.22 14.23
CA LYS A 75 -1.77 6.93 14.62
C LYS A 75 -2.71 6.91 13.41
N ASP A 76 -3.90 6.36 13.62
CA ASP A 76 -4.99 6.35 12.65
C ASP A 76 -4.59 5.80 11.27
N ILE A 77 -3.73 4.75 11.27
CA ILE A 77 -3.25 4.15 10.03
C ILE A 77 -4.36 3.27 9.45
N TYR A 78 -4.82 3.63 8.28
CA TYR A 78 -5.84 2.91 7.54
C TYR A 78 -5.28 2.43 6.19
N LYS A 79 -5.37 1.13 5.91
CA LYS A 79 -5.11 0.56 4.58
C LYS A 79 -6.43 0.54 3.80
N THR A 80 -6.44 1.14 2.64
CA THR A 80 -7.60 1.20 1.77
C THR A 80 -7.91 -0.17 1.16
N THR A 81 -9.10 -0.33 0.61
CA THR A 81 -9.48 -1.56 -0.10
C THR A 81 -9.35 -1.34 -1.60
N SER A 82 -8.69 -2.25 -2.31
CA SER A 82 -8.35 -2.15 -3.74
C SER A 82 -9.51 -1.81 -4.68
N SER A 83 -10.76 -2.01 -4.27
CA SER A 83 -11.95 -1.68 -5.07
C SER A 83 -12.44 -0.24 -4.89
N ARG A 84 -11.90 0.52 -3.92
CA ARG A 84 -12.33 1.88 -3.56
C ARG A 84 -11.19 2.68 -2.93
N ASP A 85 -9.97 2.53 -3.45
CA ASP A 85 -8.79 3.22 -2.93
C ASP A 85 -8.65 4.67 -3.42
N PHE A 86 -9.40 5.04 -4.45
CA PHE A 86 -9.37 6.38 -5.06
C PHE A 86 -7.95 6.90 -5.33
N GLY A 87 -6.96 6.01 -5.47
CA GLY A 87 -5.57 6.34 -5.73
C GLY A 87 -4.69 6.51 -4.49
N ALA A 88 -5.16 6.10 -3.30
CA ALA A 88 -4.34 6.05 -2.09
C ALA A 88 -4.42 4.65 -1.46
N ASP A 89 -3.26 4.04 -1.16
CA ASP A 89 -3.17 2.71 -0.55
C ASP A 89 -3.22 2.78 0.99
N LEU A 90 -2.66 3.86 1.56
CA LEU A 90 -2.64 4.09 3.01
C LEU A 90 -3.03 5.53 3.34
N VAL A 91 -3.65 5.69 4.50
CA VAL A 91 -3.95 6.98 5.12
C VAL A 91 -3.46 6.93 6.58
N PHE A 92 -2.85 7.99 7.08
CA PHE A 92 -2.44 8.09 8.48
C PHE A 92 -2.42 9.56 8.94
N THR A 93 -2.26 9.76 10.25
CA THR A 93 -2.08 11.09 10.85
C THR A 93 -0.63 11.25 11.29
N ASP A 94 0.04 12.32 10.84
CA ASP A 94 1.43 12.62 11.18
C ASP A 94 1.59 13.19 12.59
N ARG A 95 2.82 13.52 13.00
CA ARG A 95 3.14 14.06 14.33
C ARG A 95 2.52 15.45 14.57
N GLU A 96 2.25 16.21 13.50
CA GLU A 96 1.59 17.52 13.55
C GLU A 96 0.06 17.42 13.59
N GLY A 97 -0.50 16.21 13.52
CA GLY A 97 -1.94 15.99 13.44
C GLY A 97 -2.51 16.15 12.03
N VAL A 98 -1.66 16.24 11.01
CA VAL A 98 -2.06 16.41 9.62
C VAL A 98 -2.32 15.05 8.99
N ARG A 99 -3.40 14.92 8.22
CA ARG A 99 -3.71 13.70 7.49
C ARG A 99 -2.88 13.59 6.23
N VAL A 100 -2.26 12.43 6.06
CA VAL A 100 -1.35 12.09 4.97
C VAL A 100 -1.91 10.90 4.21
N VAL A 101 -1.89 10.95 2.88
CA VAL A 101 -2.19 9.82 2.00
C VAL A 101 -0.91 9.27 1.36
N ILE A 102 -0.81 7.95 1.25
CA ILE A 102 0.32 7.28 0.62
C ILE A 102 -0.15 6.41 -0.54
N GLN A 103 0.55 6.51 -1.67
CA GLN A 103 0.52 5.55 -2.76
C GLN A 103 1.80 4.71 -2.74
N ALA A 104 1.67 3.40 -2.73
CA ALA A 104 2.77 2.45 -2.74
C ALA A 104 2.95 1.84 -4.14
N LYS A 105 4.16 1.89 -4.69
CA LYS A 105 4.48 1.31 -6.00
C LYS A 105 5.68 0.37 -5.87
N ARG A 106 5.41 -0.96 -5.79
CA ARG A 106 6.47 -1.98 -5.82
C ARG A 106 6.86 -2.26 -7.26
N TYR A 107 7.91 -1.59 -7.72
CA TYR A 107 8.42 -1.70 -9.09
C TYR A 107 9.87 -2.14 -9.09
N ALA A 108 10.25 -2.91 -10.10
CA ALA A 108 11.66 -3.23 -10.34
C ALA A 108 12.43 -1.95 -10.72
N VAL A 109 13.73 -1.90 -10.37
CA VAL A 109 14.59 -0.71 -10.61
C VAL A 109 14.62 -0.29 -12.09
N GLN A 110 14.46 -1.26 -13.01
CA GLN A 110 14.44 -1.04 -14.45
C GLN A 110 13.13 -0.41 -14.96
N ASN A 111 12.06 -0.48 -14.17
CA ASN A 111 10.74 0.00 -14.54
C ASN A 111 10.39 1.22 -13.67
N PRO A 112 10.80 2.45 -14.06
CA PRO A 112 10.55 3.62 -13.25
C PRO A 112 9.06 3.98 -13.20
N VAL A 113 8.62 4.48 -12.05
CA VAL A 113 7.25 4.93 -11.81
C VAL A 113 7.00 6.21 -12.61
N GLY A 114 5.94 6.19 -13.40
CA GLY A 114 5.51 7.33 -14.23
C GLY A 114 4.62 8.32 -13.48
N LEU A 115 4.27 9.40 -14.18
CA LEU A 115 3.46 10.51 -13.64
C LEU A 115 2.06 10.10 -13.16
N GLY A 116 1.51 8.97 -13.63
CA GLY A 116 0.20 8.48 -13.21
C GLY A 116 0.09 8.29 -11.69
N ALA A 117 1.17 7.86 -11.01
CA ALA A 117 1.16 7.71 -9.57
C ALA A 117 0.93 9.05 -8.83
N VAL A 118 1.49 10.14 -9.35
CA VAL A 118 1.28 11.49 -8.81
C VAL A 118 -0.16 11.96 -9.06
N GLN A 119 -0.71 11.68 -10.25
CA GLN A 119 -2.09 12.02 -10.58
C GLN A 119 -3.07 11.29 -9.67
N GLU A 120 -2.87 9.98 -9.49
CA GLU A 120 -3.70 9.14 -8.61
C GLU A 120 -3.70 9.68 -7.18
N ILE A 121 -2.52 9.86 -6.56
CA ILE A 121 -2.44 10.27 -5.17
C ILE A 121 -2.92 11.71 -4.95
N TYR A 122 -2.62 12.63 -5.86
CA TYR A 122 -3.05 14.02 -5.75
C TYR A 122 -4.58 14.15 -5.78
N THR A 123 -5.25 13.41 -6.65
CA THR A 123 -6.72 13.42 -6.72
C THR A 123 -7.38 12.78 -5.50
N SER A 124 -6.73 11.83 -4.85
CA SER A 124 -7.24 11.15 -3.65
C SER A 124 -7.27 12.04 -2.41
N MET A 125 -6.39 13.06 -2.33
CA MET A 125 -6.26 13.92 -1.15
C MET A 125 -7.60 14.52 -0.71
N ARG A 126 -8.39 14.99 -1.67
CA ARG A 126 -9.70 15.61 -1.35
C ARG A 126 -10.70 14.61 -0.79
N TYR A 127 -10.70 13.39 -1.30
CA TYR A 127 -11.59 12.33 -0.82
C TYR A 127 -11.27 11.95 0.63
N TYR A 128 -9.98 11.85 0.96
CA TYR A 128 -9.52 11.48 2.31
C TYR A 128 -9.38 12.68 3.26
N ALA A 129 -9.71 13.89 2.82
CA ALA A 129 -9.47 15.14 3.55
C ALA A 129 -8.02 15.21 4.06
N ALA A 130 -7.05 14.94 3.17
CA ALA A 130 -5.62 14.94 3.45
C ALA A 130 -4.97 16.21 2.89
N ASP A 131 -4.00 16.75 3.64
CA ASP A 131 -3.24 17.94 3.26
C ASP A 131 -1.83 17.62 2.77
N LYS A 132 -1.37 16.38 3.00
CA LYS A 132 -0.07 15.88 2.54
C LYS A 132 -0.26 14.60 1.74
N SER A 133 0.56 14.41 0.70
CA SER A 133 0.56 13.21 -0.12
C SER A 133 1.97 12.74 -0.41
N VAL A 134 2.17 11.43 -0.38
CA VAL A 134 3.47 10.77 -0.54
C VAL A 134 3.32 9.61 -1.51
N VAL A 135 4.22 9.50 -2.47
CA VAL A 135 4.40 8.25 -3.25
C VAL A 135 5.66 7.57 -2.77
N ILE A 136 5.57 6.29 -2.42
CA ILE A 136 6.72 5.47 -1.99
C ILE A 136 6.93 4.35 -3.00
N THR A 137 8.15 4.19 -3.51
CA THR A 137 8.47 3.11 -4.44
C THR A 137 9.71 2.32 -4.03
N SER A 138 9.70 1.01 -4.33
CA SER A 138 10.92 0.18 -4.30
C SER A 138 11.82 0.38 -5.52
N GLY A 139 11.42 1.19 -6.49
CA GLY A 139 12.12 1.50 -7.73
C GLY A 139 12.59 2.95 -7.81
N ARG A 140 12.46 3.52 -8.98
CA ARG A 140 12.84 4.90 -9.29
C ARG A 140 11.66 5.65 -9.91
N TYR A 141 11.79 6.96 -10.06
CA TYR A 141 10.80 7.80 -10.74
C TYR A 141 11.32 8.31 -12.08
N THR A 142 10.44 8.50 -13.05
CA THR A 142 10.75 9.22 -14.29
C THR A 142 10.87 10.71 -14.00
N GLU A 143 11.61 11.44 -14.86
CA GLU A 143 11.73 12.90 -14.71
C GLU A 143 10.38 13.64 -14.83
N SER A 144 9.48 13.14 -15.68
CA SER A 144 8.11 13.69 -15.76
C SER A 144 7.31 13.49 -14.47
N CYS A 145 7.50 12.34 -13.78
CA CYS A 145 6.91 12.09 -12.47
C CYS A 145 7.42 13.08 -11.42
N LYS A 146 8.74 13.28 -11.35
CA LYS A 146 9.40 14.22 -10.42
C LYS A 146 8.93 15.66 -10.66
N THR A 147 8.86 16.08 -11.92
CA THR A 147 8.40 17.42 -12.28
C THR A 147 6.94 17.64 -11.84
N LEU A 148 6.04 16.68 -12.13
CA LEU A 148 4.64 16.80 -11.75
C LEU A 148 4.47 16.80 -10.23
N ALA A 149 5.23 15.96 -9.52
CA ALA A 149 5.21 15.90 -8.07
C ALA A 149 5.65 17.23 -7.44
N ALA A 150 6.74 17.81 -7.91
CA ALA A 150 7.24 19.09 -7.42
C ALA A 150 6.25 20.24 -7.65
N VAL A 151 5.54 20.27 -8.80
CA VAL A 151 4.50 21.29 -9.07
C VAL A 151 3.31 21.15 -8.14
N ASN A 152 2.93 19.92 -7.77
CA ASN A 152 1.73 19.64 -6.96
C ASN A 152 2.03 19.45 -5.47
N GLY A 153 3.29 19.58 -5.04
CA GLY A 153 3.66 19.38 -3.64
C GLY A 153 3.53 17.92 -3.18
N VAL A 154 3.57 16.96 -4.11
CA VAL A 154 3.55 15.53 -3.79
C VAL A 154 4.95 15.07 -3.44
N LYS A 155 5.12 14.47 -2.27
CA LYS A 155 6.41 13.93 -1.84
C LYS A 155 6.69 12.61 -2.55
N LEU A 156 7.91 12.46 -3.05
CA LEU A 156 8.39 11.21 -3.63
C LEU A 156 9.48 10.62 -2.73
N LEU A 157 9.31 9.37 -2.35
CA LEU A 157 10.33 8.57 -1.66
C LEU A 157 10.69 7.40 -2.56
N ASP A 158 11.90 7.41 -3.09
CA ASP A 158 12.39 6.39 -4.00
C ASP A 158 13.05 5.22 -3.27
N ARG A 159 13.71 4.34 -4.02
CA ARG A 159 14.41 3.18 -3.46
C ARG A 159 15.51 3.57 -2.47
N ASN A 160 16.24 4.64 -2.72
CA ASN A 160 17.32 5.05 -1.83
C ASN A 160 16.73 5.57 -0.51
N ASP A 161 15.72 6.41 -0.58
CA ASP A 161 14.97 6.88 0.60
C ASP A 161 14.39 5.70 1.40
N LEU A 162 13.85 4.69 0.70
CA LEU A 162 13.30 3.50 1.34
C LEU A 162 14.38 2.66 2.04
N VAL A 163 15.58 2.54 1.47
CA VAL A 163 16.73 1.90 2.11
C VAL A 163 17.13 2.67 3.36
N ASP A 164 17.30 3.98 3.25
CA ASP A 164 17.67 4.85 4.38
C ASP A 164 16.64 4.74 5.51
N MET A 165 15.34 4.77 5.19
CA MET A 165 14.26 4.59 6.16
C MET A 165 14.35 3.23 6.88
N ILE A 166 14.63 2.16 6.17
CA ILE A 166 14.78 0.81 6.73
C ILE A 166 15.99 0.74 7.67
N ASP A 167 17.13 1.28 7.25
CA ASP A 167 18.38 1.21 7.99
C ASP A 167 18.32 2.08 9.26
N LEU A 168 17.81 3.30 9.16
CA LEU A 168 17.54 4.18 10.30
C LEU A 168 16.58 3.54 11.31
N PHE A 169 15.51 2.91 10.82
CA PHE A 169 14.54 2.23 11.68
C PHE A 169 15.18 1.06 12.45
N LYS A 170 16.01 0.24 11.78
CA LYS A 170 16.76 -0.85 12.40
C LYS A 170 17.79 -0.34 13.41
N ALA A 171 18.38 0.81 13.15
CA ALA A 171 19.27 1.52 14.07
C ALA A 171 18.53 2.21 15.24
N LYS A 172 17.19 2.13 15.30
CA LYS A 172 16.30 2.76 16.29
C LYS A 172 16.19 4.28 16.18
N HIS A 173 16.56 4.87 15.10
CA HIS A 173 16.47 6.32 14.78
C HIS A 173 15.09 6.65 14.18
N ARG A 174 14.03 6.39 14.95
CA ARG A 174 12.63 6.52 14.48
C ARG A 174 12.28 7.96 14.09
N GLU A 175 12.73 8.93 14.86
CA GLU A 175 12.47 10.34 14.60
C GLU A 175 13.02 10.78 13.24
N GLU A 176 14.25 10.36 12.90
CA GLU A 176 14.87 10.65 11.61
C GLU A 176 14.09 10.04 10.45
N VAL A 177 13.54 8.82 10.62
CA VAL A 177 12.65 8.20 9.61
C VAL A 177 11.37 9.01 9.45
N MET A 178 10.76 9.45 10.56
CA MET A 178 9.56 10.27 10.53
C MET A 178 9.85 11.62 9.85
N ASP A 179 11.00 12.23 10.11
CA ASP A 179 11.43 13.46 9.44
C ASP A 179 11.56 13.27 7.92
N LEU A 180 12.12 12.13 7.47
CA LEU A 180 12.19 11.79 6.05
C LEU A 180 10.79 11.70 5.42
N ILE A 181 9.82 11.14 6.12
CA ILE A 181 8.44 10.99 5.61
C ILE A 181 7.71 12.35 5.61
N GLU A 182 7.87 13.15 6.65
CA GLU A 182 7.10 14.37 6.92
C GLU A 182 7.72 15.64 6.34
N SER A 183 9.04 15.63 6.00
CA SER A 183 9.72 16.80 5.46
C SER A 183 8.97 17.41 4.29
N LYS A 184 8.91 18.73 4.26
CA LYS A 184 8.23 19.47 3.20
C LYS A 184 8.85 19.20 1.84
N THR A 185 8.00 19.10 0.84
CA THR A 185 8.42 19.02 -0.57
C THR A 185 8.66 20.43 -1.08
N ASP A 186 9.79 20.63 -1.77
CA ASP A 186 10.04 21.89 -2.47
C ASP A 186 9.07 22.02 -3.63
N VAL A 187 8.14 22.94 -3.53
CA VAL A 187 7.16 23.22 -4.58
C VAL A 187 7.75 24.17 -5.61
N ILE A 188 7.77 23.74 -6.85
CA ILE A 188 8.22 24.59 -7.97
C ILE A 188 7.03 25.21 -8.69
N ALA A 189 7.22 26.43 -9.19
CA ALA A 189 6.22 27.08 -10.03
C ALA A 189 6.13 26.38 -11.41
N SER A 190 4.92 26.14 -11.88
CA SER A 190 4.70 25.66 -13.25
C SER A 190 5.26 26.67 -14.26
N LYS A 191 5.77 26.17 -15.41
CA LYS A 191 6.20 27.03 -16.53
C LYS A 191 5.08 27.97 -17.01
N TRP A 192 3.82 27.57 -16.83
CA TRP A 192 2.63 28.32 -17.20
C TRP A 192 2.25 29.41 -16.18
N SER A 193 2.73 29.36 -14.96
CA SER A 193 2.45 30.38 -13.93
C SER A 193 3.20 31.70 -14.18
N LYS A 194 4.19 31.72 -15.08
CA LYS A 194 4.99 32.93 -15.42
C LYS A 194 4.46 33.72 -16.63
N SER A 195 3.36 33.29 -17.24
CA SER A 195 2.77 33.94 -18.40
C SER A 195 1.51 34.76 -18.06
N LYS A 196 1.63 35.68 -17.09
CA LYS A 196 0.67 36.78 -16.87
C LYS A 196 1.42 38.06 -16.78
#